data_d2a2c2281b9f3826fbf6c710302192da
#
_entry.id   d2a2c2281b9f3826fbf6c710302192da
#
_cell.length_a   1.000
_cell.length_b   1.000
_cell.length_c   1.000
_cell.angle_alpha   90.00
_cell.angle_beta   90.00
_cell.angle_gamma   90.00
#
_symmetry.space_group_name_H-M   'P 1'
#
loop_
_entity.id
_entity.type
_entity.pdbx_description
1 polymer ?
#
loop_
_entity_poly.entity_id
_entity_poly.type
_entity_poly.pdbx_seq_one_letter_code
_entity_poly.pdbx_strand_id
1 'polypeptide(L)'
;MVLYIIVGILLFGLLIAVHEGGHFLAAKRLDVQVNEFSIGMGPAIFSRQKGETLYSLRAFPIGGYCAMEGEDEDSKNPRAFSRKAAWRKLIILAAGSVMNFVAGFVLVAILFGVAGSYTVPVIRDFAEGFAYAGEDGLQRGDRFLSINGHKVTVYSDVSTQFSAAQGGTMDLVVERNGEAVTLEDFPLQPQEYVVDG
;
A
#
# COMPACT_ATOMS: atom_id res chain seq x y z
N MET A 1 -9.02 13.96 -16.64
CA MET A 1 -10.05 13.54 -15.66
C MET A 1 -10.67 12.19 -16.03
N VAL A 2 -11.28 12.01 -17.22
CA VAL A 2 -11.93 10.73 -17.63
C VAL A 2 -11.00 9.53 -17.55
N LEU A 3 -9.75 9.65 -18.02
CA LEU A 3 -8.75 8.56 -17.96
C LEU A 3 -8.50 8.07 -16.53
N TYR A 4 -8.38 8.96 -15.56
CA TYR A 4 -8.15 8.57 -14.16
C TYR A 4 -9.35 7.82 -13.56
N ILE A 5 -10.57 8.19 -13.96
CA ILE A 5 -11.79 7.50 -13.55
C ILE A 5 -11.80 6.07 -14.13
N ILE A 6 -11.48 5.91 -15.41
CA ILE A 6 -11.41 4.60 -16.07
C ILE A 6 -10.35 3.73 -15.40
N VAL A 7 -9.14 4.27 -15.17
CA VAL A 7 -8.07 3.54 -14.49
C VAL A 7 -8.48 3.15 -13.06
N GLY A 8 -9.14 4.05 -12.33
CA GLY A 8 -9.65 3.75 -11.00
C GLY A 8 -10.68 2.61 -10.99
N ILE A 9 -11.62 2.62 -11.93
CA ILE A 9 -12.62 1.53 -12.09
C ILE A 9 -11.94 0.20 -12.41
N LEU A 10 -10.95 0.19 -13.30
CA LEU A 10 -10.23 -1.03 -13.67
C LEU A 10 -9.39 -1.57 -12.51
N LEU A 11 -8.71 -0.69 -11.76
CA LEU A 11 -7.96 -1.09 -10.56
C LEU A 11 -8.88 -1.66 -9.48
N PHE A 12 -10.03 -1.02 -9.25
CA PHE A 12 -11.01 -1.52 -8.30
C PHE A 12 -11.59 -2.88 -8.71
N GLY A 13 -11.91 -3.04 -10.00
CA GLY A 13 -12.34 -4.32 -10.57
C GLY A 13 -11.26 -5.41 -10.42
N LEU A 14 -9.99 -5.07 -10.61
CA LEU A 14 -8.88 -5.99 -10.40
C LEU A 14 -8.76 -6.41 -8.92
N LEU A 15 -8.88 -5.48 -7.98
CA LEU A 15 -8.86 -5.80 -6.54
C LEU A 15 -9.98 -6.76 -6.15
N ILE A 16 -11.18 -6.56 -6.70
CA ILE A 16 -12.30 -7.49 -6.46
C ILE A 16 -12.01 -8.85 -7.09
N ALA A 17 -11.51 -8.90 -8.32
CA ALA A 17 -11.16 -10.16 -8.96
C ALA A 17 -10.09 -10.96 -8.20
N VAL A 18 -9.10 -10.27 -7.60
CA VAL A 18 -8.09 -10.86 -6.73
C VAL A 18 -8.73 -11.39 -5.44
N HIS A 19 -9.64 -10.62 -4.84
CA HIS A 19 -10.40 -11.03 -3.66
C HIS A 19 -11.21 -12.32 -3.90
N GLU A 20 -12.03 -12.32 -4.93
CA GLU A 20 -12.82 -13.50 -5.33
C GLU A 20 -11.92 -14.68 -5.71
N GLY A 21 -10.78 -14.40 -6.34
CA GLY A 21 -9.74 -15.39 -6.63
C GLY A 21 -9.19 -16.06 -5.37
N GLY A 22 -9.10 -15.32 -4.26
CA GLY A 22 -8.73 -15.85 -2.94
C GLY A 22 -9.74 -16.88 -2.43
N HIS A 23 -11.03 -16.55 -2.45
CA HIS A 23 -12.12 -17.47 -2.08
C HIS A 23 -12.11 -18.70 -2.98
N PHE A 24 -12.01 -18.51 -4.28
CA PHE A 24 -11.94 -19.57 -5.26
C PHE A 24 -10.80 -20.56 -5.00
N LEU A 25 -9.58 -20.07 -4.83
CA LEU A 25 -8.39 -20.90 -4.58
C LEU A 25 -8.51 -21.69 -3.27
N ALA A 26 -8.98 -21.03 -2.21
CA ALA A 26 -9.18 -21.66 -0.91
C ALA A 26 -10.27 -22.73 -0.97
N ALA A 27 -11.42 -22.42 -1.60
CA ALA A 27 -12.53 -23.36 -1.79
C ALA A 27 -12.07 -24.63 -2.52
N LYS A 28 -11.36 -24.47 -3.64
CA LYS A 28 -10.81 -25.61 -4.41
C LYS A 28 -9.81 -26.43 -3.60
N ARG A 29 -8.90 -25.79 -2.82
CA ARG A 29 -7.94 -26.53 -1.99
C ARG A 29 -8.56 -27.26 -0.81
N LEU A 30 -9.68 -26.74 -0.30
CA LEU A 30 -10.40 -27.33 0.82
C LEU A 30 -11.54 -28.26 0.37
N ASP A 31 -11.55 -28.63 -0.92
CA ASP A 31 -12.53 -29.54 -1.52
C ASP A 31 -13.96 -29.04 -1.35
N VAL A 32 -14.19 -27.75 -1.61
CA VAL A 32 -15.50 -27.15 -1.78
C VAL A 32 -15.78 -27.00 -3.28
N GLN A 33 -16.96 -27.43 -3.71
CA GLN A 33 -17.39 -27.28 -5.09
C GLN A 33 -17.68 -25.81 -5.37
N VAL A 34 -17.07 -25.25 -6.42
CA VAL A 34 -17.35 -23.91 -6.93
C VAL A 34 -18.17 -24.05 -8.21
N ASN A 35 -19.40 -23.58 -8.17
CA ASN A 35 -20.33 -23.66 -9.29
C ASN A 35 -20.04 -22.58 -10.34
N GLU A 36 -19.76 -21.35 -9.91
CA GLU A 36 -19.39 -20.27 -10.82
C GLU A 36 -18.31 -19.38 -10.21
N PHE A 37 -17.37 -18.97 -11.04
CA PHE A 37 -16.39 -17.90 -10.76
C PHE A 37 -16.56 -16.80 -11.79
N SER A 38 -16.97 -15.61 -11.33
CA SER A 38 -17.29 -14.48 -12.18
C SER A 38 -16.41 -13.27 -11.90
N ILE A 39 -15.89 -12.66 -12.97
CA ILE A 39 -15.27 -11.35 -12.95
C ILE A 39 -16.26 -10.36 -13.53
N GLY A 40 -16.57 -9.30 -12.74
CA GLY A 40 -17.60 -8.33 -13.08
C GLY A 40 -19.02 -8.77 -12.71
N MET A 41 -19.95 -7.88 -12.96
CA MET A 41 -21.40 -8.07 -12.71
C MET A 41 -22.23 -7.83 -13.97
N GLY A 42 -23.53 -8.17 -13.90
CA GLY A 42 -24.46 -8.01 -14.99
C GLY A 42 -24.49 -9.18 -15.98
N PRO A 43 -24.94 -8.98 -17.23
CA PRO A 43 -25.00 -10.04 -18.23
C PRO A 43 -23.62 -10.57 -18.61
N ALA A 44 -23.51 -11.88 -18.81
CA ALA A 44 -22.25 -12.50 -19.22
C ALA A 44 -21.93 -12.12 -20.67
N ILE A 45 -20.75 -11.56 -20.89
CA ILE A 45 -20.18 -11.30 -22.22
C ILE A 45 -19.53 -12.58 -22.75
N PHE A 46 -18.86 -13.31 -21.86
CA PHE A 46 -18.19 -14.55 -22.17
C PHE A 46 -18.37 -15.53 -21.01
N SER A 47 -18.65 -16.79 -21.30
CA SER A 47 -18.67 -17.83 -20.29
C SER A 47 -18.13 -19.13 -20.86
N ARG A 48 -17.43 -19.91 -20.01
CA ARG A 48 -16.87 -21.20 -20.38
C ARG A 48 -16.96 -22.17 -19.21
N GLN A 49 -17.57 -23.31 -19.43
CA GLN A 49 -17.53 -24.41 -18.49
C GLN A 49 -16.19 -25.13 -18.53
N LYS A 50 -15.55 -25.30 -17.36
CA LYS A 50 -14.34 -26.11 -17.21
C LYS A 50 -14.49 -27.00 -15.97
N GLY A 51 -14.72 -28.28 -16.22
CA GLY A 51 -15.06 -29.19 -15.14
C GLY A 51 -16.39 -28.82 -14.48
N GLU A 52 -16.38 -28.71 -13.18
CA GLU A 52 -17.58 -28.35 -12.39
C GLU A 52 -17.85 -26.85 -12.30
N THR A 53 -16.89 -26.00 -12.71
CA THR A 53 -16.98 -24.55 -12.53
C THR A 53 -17.27 -23.85 -13.85
N LEU A 54 -18.28 -22.97 -13.85
CA LEU A 54 -18.52 -22.00 -14.91
C LEU A 54 -17.65 -20.77 -14.66
N TYR A 55 -16.78 -20.43 -15.61
CA TYR A 55 -16.01 -19.19 -15.58
C TYR A 55 -16.70 -18.16 -16.45
N SER A 56 -17.00 -16.98 -15.89
CA SER A 56 -17.70 -15.93 -16.62
C SER A 56 -16.99 -14.57 -16.52
N LEU A 57 -17.03 -13.84 -17.62
CA LEU A 57 -16.69 -12.42 -17.67
C LEU A 57 -17.96 -11.65 -17.98
N ARG A 58 -18.28 -10.66 -17.14
CA ARG A 58 -19.53 -9.93 -17.19
C ARG A 58 -19.34 -8.48 -17.63
N ALA A 59 -20.44 -7.85 -18.04
CA ALA A 59 -20.41 -6.56 -18.74
C ALA A 59 -19.90 -5.38 -17.90
N PHE A 60 -20.16 -5.38 -16.60
CA PHE A 60 -19.74 -4.30 -15.72
C PHE A 60 -18.46 -4.72 -14.99
N PRO A 61 -17.34 -3.99 -15.16
CA PRO A 61 -16.04 -4.34 -14.55
C PRO A 61 -15.98 -4.01 -13.06
N ILE A 62 -17.11 -3.95 -12.39
CA ILE A 62 -17.27 -3.70 -10.97
C ILE A 62 -17.94 -4.91 -10.35
N GLY A 63 -17.31 -5.47 -9.30
CA GLY A 63 -17.82 -6.67 -8.67
C GLY A 63 -17.25 -7.96 -9.24
N GLY A 64 -17.71 -9.04 -8.72
CA GLY A 64 -17.40 -10.41 -9.07
C GLY A 64 -18.03 -11.31 -8.03
N TYR A 65 -17.97 -12.61 -8.23
CA TYR A 65 -18.39 -13.55 -7.22
C TYR A 65 -17.80 -14.95 -7.43
N CYS A 66 -17.70 -15.67 -6.34
CA CYS A 66 -17.31 -17.06 -6.29
C CYS A 66 -18.47 -17.86 -5.68
N ALA A 67 -19.38 -18.35 -6.51
CA ALA A 67 -20.55 -19.11 -6.04
C ALA A 67 -20.15 -20.53 -5.63
N MET A 68 -20.23 -20.81 -4.34
CA MET A 68 -19.93 -22.12 -3.79
C MET A 68 -21.20 -22.93 -3.57
N GLU A 69 -21.11 -24.24 -3.78
CA GLU A 69 -22.21 -25.15 -3.52
C GLU A 69 -22.59 -25.12 -2.04
N GLY A 70 -23.88 -24.93 -1.76
CA GLY A 70 -24.40 -24.89 -0.39
C GLY A 70 -23.93 -23.71 0.45
N GLU A 71 -23.66 -22.56 -0.17
CA GLU A 71 -23.33 -21.31 0.52
C GLU A 71 -24.58 -20.63 1.06
N ASP A 72 -25.59 -20.44 0.20
CA ASP A 72 -26.85 -19.75 0.53
C ASP A 72 -27.96 -20.72 0.98
N GLU A 73 -27.87 -22.00 0.57
CA GLU A 73 -28.87 -23.00 0.86
C GLU A 73 -28.27 -24.32 1.34
N ASP A 74 -29.02 -25.10 2.12
CA ASP A 74 -28.55 -26.41 2.52
C ASP A 74 -28.46 -27.36 1.31
N SER A 75 -27.29 -27.95 1.11
CA SER A 75 -27.05 -28.91 0.05
C SER A 75 -26.69 -30.28 0.59
N LYS A 76 -27.18 -31.33 -0.10
CA LYS A 76 -26.82 -32.73 0.19
C LYS A 76 -25.45 -33.14 -0.37
N ASN A 77 -24.82 -32.25 -1.17
CA ASN A 77 -23.50 -32.50 -1.75
C ASN A 77 -22.43 -32.59 -0.63
N PRO A 78 -21.64 -33.65 -0.58
CA PRO A 78 -20.57 -33.79 0.45
C PRO A 78 -19.50 -32.71 0.32
N ARG A 79 -19.40 -32.07 -0.85
CA ARG A 79 -18.46 -30.98 -1.12
C ARG A 79 -19.10 -29.60 -0.95
N ALA A 80 -20.32 -29.52 -0.39
CA ALA A 80 -20.96 -28.26 -0.09
C ALA A 80 -20.23 -27.47 1.00
N PHE A 81 -20.17 -26.15 0.86
CA PHE A 81 -19.60 -25.24 1.87
C PHE A 81 -20.30 -25.41 3.23
N SER A 82 -21.65 -25.51 3.23
CA SER A 82 -22.43 -25.71 4.47
C SER A 82 -22.00 -26.93 5.28
N ARG A 83 -21.51 -27.98 4.62
CA ARG A 83 -21.08 -29.25 5.24
C ARG A 83 -19.62 -29.30 5.70
N LYS A 84 -18.83 -28.28 5.38
CA LYS A 84 -17.43 -28.25 5.81
C LYS A 84 -17.28 -27.85 7.27
N ALA A 85 -16.22 -28.34 7.91
CA ALA A 85 -15.87 -27.96 9.28
C ALA A 85 -15.67 -26.44 9.41
N ALA A 86 -16.00 -25.87 10.55
CA ALA A 86 -15.98 -24.41 10.78
C ALA A 86 -14.63 -23.76 10.44
N TRP A 87 -13.50 -24.41 10.77
CA TRP A 87 -12.18 -23.88 10.45
C TRP A 87 -11.91 -23.76 8.93
N ARG A 88 -12.46 -24.70 8.11
CA ARG A 88 -12.35 -24.63 6.65
C ARG A 88 -13.17 -23.46 6.10
N LYS A 89 -14.37 -23.26 6.62
CA LYS A 89 -15.20 -22.11 6.27
C LYS A 89 -14.47 -20.80 6.60
N LEU A 90 -13.88 -20.72 7.79
CA LEU A 90 -13.14 -19.53 8.22
C LEU A 90 -11.96 -19.21 7.28
N ILE A 91 -11.18 -20.23 6.89
CA ILE A 91 -10.08 -20.05 5.93
C ILE A 91 -10.60 -19.54 4.58
N ILE A 92 -11.69 -20.13 4.06
CA ILE A 92 -12.28 -19.70 2.78
C ILE A 92 -12.74 -18.24 2.89
N LEU A 93 -13.48 -17.88 3.94
CA LEU A 93 -13.96 -16.52 4.15
C LEU A 93 -12.84 -15.49 4.32
N ALA A 94 -11.75 -15.85 4.99
CA ALA A 94 -10.60 -14.96 5.17
C ALA A 94 -9.73 -14.84 3.89
N ALA A 95 -9.76 -15.84 3.00
CA ALA A 95 -8.84 -15.95 1.88
C ALA A 95 -8.93 -14.78 0.89
N GLY A 96 -10.12 -14.22 0.69
CA GLY A 96 -10.29 -13.04 -0.16
C GLY A 96 -9.50 -11.84 0.35
N SER A 97 -9.66 -11.50 1.63
CA SER A 97 -8.94 -10.39 2.27
C SER A 97 -7.42 -10.63 2.32
N VAL A 98 -7.01 -11.87 2.63
CA VAL A 98 -5.59 -12.26 2.64
C VAL A 98 -4.99 -12.08 1.25
N MET A 99 -5.69 -12.47 0.19
CA MET A 99 -5.21 -12.33 -1.18
C MET A 99 -5.05 -10.86 -1.58
N ASN A 100 -5.97 -9.97 -1.18
CA ASN A 100 -5.83 -8.53 -1.40
C ASN A 100 -4.62 -7.97 -0.66
N PHE A 101 -4.37 -8.42 0.58
CA PHE A 101 -3.18 -8.02 1.33
C PHE A 101 -1.89 -8.44 0.63
N VAL A 102 -1.83 -9.70 0.15
CA VAL A 102 -0.69 -10.21 -0.63
C VAL A 102 -0.50 -9.42 -1.92
N ALA A 103 -1.58 -9.13 -2.66
CA ALA A 103 -1.52 -8.34 -3.89
C ALA A 103 -1.03 -6.91 -3.62
N GLY A 104 -1.50 -6.28 -2.54
CA GLY A 104 -1.03 -4.96 -2.11
C GLY A 104 0.46 -4.97 -1.76
N PHE A 105 0.92 -5.98 -1.03
CA PHE A 105 2.34 -6.14 -0.72
C PHE A 105 3.20 -6.30 -1.98
N VAL A 106 2.76 -7.15 -2.92
CA VAL A 106 3.46 -7.35 -4.20
C VAL A 106 3.51 -6.05 -5.00
N LEU A 107 2.39 -5.30 -5.06
CA LEU A 107 2.34 -4.01 -5.76
C LEU A 107 3.33 -3.01 -5.14
N VAL A 108 3.34 -2.88 -3.82
CA VAL A 108 4.29 -2.02 -3.10
C VAL A 108 5.73 -2.45 -3.38
N ALA A 109 6.03 -3.76 -3.32
CA ALA A 109 7.37 -4.27 -3.62
C ALA A 109 7.82 -3.95 -5.05
N ILE A 110 6.90 -4.05 -6.03
CA ILE A 110 7.17 -3.67 -7.42
C ILE A 110 7.45 -2.16 -7.52
N LEU A 111 6.61 -1.31 -6.90
CA LEU A 111 6.79 0.13 -6.91
C LEU A 111 8.13 0.54 -6.29
N PHE A 112 8.51 -0.08 -5.16
CA PHE A 112 9.81 0.14 -4.54
C PHE A 112 10.98 -0.35 -5.41
N GLY A 113 10.83 -1.49 -6.09
CA GLY A 113 11.86 -2.05 -6.98
C GLY A 113 12.08 -1.23 -8.26
N VAL A 114 11.02 -0.56 -8.75
CA VAL A 114 11.08 0.30 -9.95
C VAL A 114 11.47 1.73 -9.61
N ALA A 115 11.27 2.17 -8.36
CA ALA A 115 11.69 3.50 -7.92
C ALA A 115 13.21 3.63 -8.00
N GLY A 116 13.71 4.35 -8.99
CA GLY A 116 15.14 4.54 -9.25
C GLY A 116 15.85 5.41 -8.20
N SER A 117 15.12 6.11 -7.35
CA SER A 117 15.63 6.92 -6.24
C SER A 117 14.55 7.14 -5.19
N TYR A 118 14.97 7.24 -3.95
CA TYR A 118 14.12 7.66 -2.83
C TYR A 118 14.53 9.06 -2.43
N THR A 119 13.55 9.89 -2.07
CA THR A 119 13.83 11.21 -1.49
C THR A 119 14.40 11.00 -0.08
N VAL A 120 15.72 11.08 0.04
CA VAL A 120 16.41 11.10 1.32
C VAL A 120 16.46 12.54 1.84
N PRO A 121 16.42 12.77 3.15
CA PRO A 121 16.47 14.09 3.76
C PRO A 121 17.90 14.64 3.72
N VAL A 122 18.35 15.08 2.53
CA VAL A 122 19.67 15.67 2.28
C VAL A 122 19.49 17.15 2.00
N ILE A 123 20.31 17.97 2.63
CA ILE A 123 20.37 19.41 2.38
C ILE A 123 20.95 19.66 0.99
N ARG A 124 20.12 20.14 0.10
CA ARG A 124 20.53 20.46 -1.28
C ARG A 124 21.08 21.87 -1.38
N ASP A 125 20.39 22.79 -0.75
CA ASP A 125 20.74 24.21 -0.72
C ASP A 125 20.09 24.89 0.49
N PHE A 126 20.55 26.11 0.78
CA PHE A 126 20.00 26.95 1.82
C PHE A 126 19.27 28.13 1.18
N ALA A 127 18.26 28.60 1.88
CA ALA A 127 17.62 29.85 1.53
C ALA A 127 18.62 31.02 1.66
N GLU A 128 18.44 32.06 0.85
CA GLU A 128 19.27 33.25 0.92
C GLU A 128 19.20 33.89 2.33
N GLY A 129 20.35 34.11 2.93
CA GLY A 129 20.42 34.67 4.28
C GLY A 129 20.26 33.64 5.42
N PHE A 130 20.29 32.33 5.15
CA PHE A 130 20.25 31.32 6.20
C PHE A 130 21.52 31.40 7.09
N ALA A 131 21.35 31.83 8.35
CA ALA A 131 22.43 32.20 9.26
C ALA A 131 23.24 31.02 9.80
N TYR A 132 22.72 29.78 9.69
CA TYR A 132 23.32 28.61 10.33
C TYR A 132 23.99 27.65 9.34
N ALA A 133 24.32 28.14 8.15
CA ALA A 133 25.14 27.43 7.18
C ALA A 133 26.61 27.70 7.44
N GLY A 134 27.46 26.67 7.48
CA GLY A 134 28.89 26.82 7.64
C GLY A 134 29.60 25.63 8.26
N GLU A 135 30.85 25.81 8.61
CA GLU A 135 31.69 24.73 9.17
C GLU A 135 31.15 24.23 10.52
N ASP A 136 30.68 25.15 11.37
CA ASP A 136 30.12 24.85 12.67
C ASP A 136 28.59 24.61 12.62
N GLY A 137 28.01 24.63 11.44
CA GLY A 137 26.57 24.47 11.23
C GLY A 137 26.23 23.40 10.22
N LEU A 138 25.09 23.57 9.57
CA LEU A 138 24.62 22.68 8.50
C LEU A 138 25.38 22.98 7.19
N GLN A 139 25.66 21.95 6.41
CA GLN A 139 26.32 22.05 5.11
C GLN A 139 25.48 21.42 4.00
N ARG A 140 25.74 21.87 2.78
CA ARG A 140 25.19 21.19 1.58
C ARG A 140 25.69 19.75 1.53
N GLY A 141 24.81 18.83 1.30
CA GLY A 141 25.11 17.40 1.28
C GLY A 141 24.89 16.69 2.62
N ASP A 142 24.68 17.43 3.73
CA ASP A 142 24.33 16.83 5.00
C ASP A 142 23.01 16.03 4.88
N ARG A 143 23.04 14.79 5.34
CA ARG A 143 21.86 13.93 5.43
C ARG A 143 21.43 13.81 6.89
N PHE A 144 20.22 14.18 7.20
CA PHE A 144 19.70 14.02 8.56
C PHE A 144 19.60 12.54 8.95
N LEU A 145 20.25 12.15 10.05
CA LEU A 145 20.19 10.82 10.64
C LEU A 145 19.23 10.77 11.83
N SER A 146 19.27 11.80 12.69
CA SER A 146 18.32 11.96 13.79
C SER A 146 18.13 13.43 14.18
N ILE A 147 16.98 13.73 14.78
CA ILE A 147 16.61 15.05 15.33
C ILE A 147 16.04 14.82 16.70
N ASN A 148 16.59 15.45 17.74
CA ASN A 148 16.18 15.25 19.14
C ASN A 148 16.13 13.76 19.54
N GLY A 149 17.10 12.96 19.05
CA GLY A 149 17.15 11.51 19.28
C GLY A 149 16.15 10.67 18.44
N HIS A 150 15.24 11.28 17.68
CA HIS A 150 14.32 10.60 16.78
C HIS A 150 14.99 10.32 15.44
N LYS A 151 15.03 9.05 15.04
CA LYS A 151 15.62 8.63 13.77
C LYS A 151 14.87 9.25 12.59
N VAL A 152 15.62 9.80 11.64
CA VAL A 152 15.11 10.37 10.39
C VAL A 152 15.34 9.37 9.26
N THR A 153 14.28 9.00 8.56
CA THR A 153 14.33 8.06 7.43
C THR A 153 13.84 8.71 6.14
N VAL A 154 12.78 9.50 6.23
CA VAL A 154 12.14 10.19 5.09
C VAL A 154 11.99 11.68 5.39
N TYR A 155 11.72 12.47 4.35
CA TYR A 155 11.57 13.92 4.49
C TYR A 155 10.48 14.35 5.48
N SER A 156 9.38 13.60 5.56
CA SER A 156 8.31 13.90 6.51
C SER A 156 8.74 13.83 7.98
N ASP A 157 9.74 13.00 8.30
CA ASP A 157 10.28 12.93 9.67
C ASP A 157 10.94 14.26 10.04
N VAL A 158 11.72 14.85 9.13
CA VAL A 158 12.34 16.17 9.31
C VAL A 158 11.28 17.23 9.56
N SER A 159 10.27 17.32 8.69
CA SER A 159 9.18 18.28 8.78
C SER A 159 8.44 18.16 10.11
N THR A 160 8.15 16.92 10.53
CA THR A 160 7.44 16.64 11.79
C THR A 160 8.27 17.09 13.00
N GLN A 161 9.58 16.76 13.06
CA GLN A 161 10.43 17.13 14.17
C GLN A 161 10.68 18.65 14.24
N PHE A 162 10.84 19.31 13.08
CA PHE A 162 10.97 20.77 13.04
C PHE A 162 9.70 21.47 13.51
N SER A 163 8.52 20.98 13.13
CA SER A 163 7.25 21.52 13.61
C SER A 163 7.07 21.33 15.11
N ALA A 164 7.53 20.20 15.65
CA ALA A 164 7.42 19.91 17.08
C ALA A 164 8.33 20.77 17.95
N ALA A 165 9.46 21.23 17.42
CA ALA A 165 10.42 22.04 18.16
C ALA A 165 9.99 23.50 18.38
N GLN A 166 8.94 23.97 17.71
CA GLN A 166 8.31 25.30 17.89
C GLN A 166 9.31 26.48 17.97
N GLY A 167 10.42 26.43 17.21
CA GLY A 167 11.43 27.48 17.15
C GLY A 167 12.44 27.48 18.31
N GLY A 168 12.53 26.39 19.06
CA GLY A 168 13.57 26.16 20.07
C GLY A 168 14.88 25.63 19.45
N THR A 169 15.82 25.23 20.32
CA THR A 169 17.01 24.49 19.91
C THR A 169 16.70 23.01 19.67
N MET A 170 17.50 22.36 18.84
CA MET A 170 17.38 20.94 18.51
C MET A 170 18.76 20.30 18.49
N ASP A 171 18.83 19.04 18.90
CA ASP A 171 20.00 18.21 18.69
C ASP A 171 19.86 17.52 17.33
N LEU A 172 20.80 17.80 16.43
CA LEU A 172 20.83 17.24 15.08
C LEU A 172 22.01 16.28 14.95
N VAL A 173 21.76 15.12 14.39
CA VAL A 173 22.83 14.24 13.91
C VAL A 173 22.69 14.13 12.40
N VAL A 174 23.74 14.55 11.71
CA VAL A 174 23.80 14.50 10.25
C VAL A 174 24.96 13.61 9.79
N GLU A 175 24.79 12.99 8.64
CA GLU A 175 25.89 12.33 7.93
C GLU A 175 26.53 13.36 6.98
N ARG A 176 27.80 13.62 7.19
CA ARG A 176 28.63 14.55 6.40
C ARG A 176 29.85 13.80 5.87
N ASN A 177 30.01 13.67 4.57
CA ASN A 177 31.09 12.93 3.94
C ASN A 177 31.25 11.46 4.44
N GLY A 178 30.14 10.81 4.85
CA GLY A 178 30.14 9.45 5.37
C GLY A 178 30.43 9.33 6.87
N GLU A 179 30.60 10.44 7.59
CA GLU A 179 30.80 10.49 9.03
C GLU A 179 29.58 11.11 9.73
N ALA A 180 29.23 10.63 10.93
CA ALA A 180 28.17 11.21 11.72
C ALA A 180 28.70 12.45 12.48
N VAL A 181 28.07 13.60 12.26
CA VAL A 181 28.34 14.86 12.94
C VAL A 181 27.17 15.22 13.81
N THR A 182 27.43 15.52 15.09
CA THR A 182 26.42 15.97 16.03
C THR A 182 26.50 17.49 16.19
N LEU A 183 25.35 18.14 16.07
CA LEU A 183 25.15 19.56 16.31
C LEU A 183 24.20 19.67 17.48
N GLU A 184 24.72 19.96 18.65
CA GLU A 184 23.95 20.12 19.90
C GLU A 184 23.38 21.55 20.00
N ASP A 185 22.18 21.66 20.59
CA ASP A 185 21.49 22.94 20.82
C ASP A 185 21.36 23.79 19.54
N PHE A 186 21.22 23.18 18.39
CA PHE A 186 21.19 23.86 17.10
C PHE A 186 19.96 24.77 17.01
N PRO A 187 20.10 26.09 16.84
CA PRO A 187 18.99 27.02 16.81
C PRO A 187 18.35 27.03 15.43
N LEU A 188 17.15 26.47 15.29
CA LEU A 188 16.33 26.58 14.09
C LEU A 188 15.17 27.51 14.35
N GLN A 189 15.18 28.70 13.76
CA GLN A 189 14.04 29.59 13.76
C GLN A 189 13.25 29.41 12.44
N PRO A 190 11.94 29.09 12.54
CA PRO A 190 11.11 29.05 11.34
C PRO A 190 11.03 30.45 10.73
N GLN A 191 11.34 30.55 9.44
CA GLN A 191 11.10 31.77 8.67
C GLN A 191 9.85 31.60 7.82
N GLU A 192 8.96 32.59 7.83
CA GLU A 192 7.87 32.64 6.86
C GLU A 192 8.42 32.82 5.45
N TYR A 193 8.13 31.88 4.60
CA TYR A 193 8.42 31.94 3.18
C TYR A 193 7.16 32.38 2.43
N VAL A 194 7.19 33.52 1.79
CA VAL A 194 6.16 33.88 0.81
C VAL A 194 6.56 33.19 -0.49
N VAL A 195 5.83 32.14 -0.87
CA VAL A 195 5.94 31.52 -2.20
C VAL A 195 5.16 32.42 -3.16
N ASP A 196 5.85 33.25 -3.91
CA ASP A 196 5.25 33.92 -5.06
C ASP A 196 4.80 32.84 -6.06
N GLY A 197 3.46 32.78 -6.31
CA GLY A 197 2.77 31.79 -7.12
C GLY A 197 2.96 31.93 -8.62
#